data_af465f122c476b38819aa8fe01797869
#
_entry.id   af465f122c476b38819aa8fe01797869
#
_cell.length_a   1.000
_cell.length_b   1.000
_cell.length_c   1.000
_cell.angle_alpha   90.00
_cell.angle_beta   90.00
_cell.angle_gamma   90.00
#
_symmetry.space_group_name_H-M   'P 1'
#
loop_
_entity.id
_entity.type
_entity.pdbx_description
1 polymer ?
#
loop_
_entity_poly.entity_id
_entity_poly.type
_entity_poly.pdbx_seq_one_letter_code
_entity_poly.pdbx_strand_id
1 'polypeptide(L)'
;MVASIGKDVGRADYTVFFAKKSWVEKNPDLAQKWTNAIARGQAFMRTASEKEVAEAIAPFFPGLTVEDNIAVVHRYRNVGEPIRAESTIVSPAGLAKAEEIMVVGGVLPADKKVAYDKIVTTTFADKAQQKFAGK
;
A
#
# COMPACT_ATOMS: atom_id res chain seq x y z
N MET A 1 -23.03 0.25 2.59
CA MET A 1 -21.82 0.83 3.21
C MET A 1 -22.28 1.94 4.16
N VAL A 2 -21.92 1.85 5.42
CA VAL A 2 -22.42 2.78 6.47
C VAL A 2 -21.54 4.04 6.54
N ALA A 3 -20.22 3.91 6.37
CA ALA A 3 -19.27 5.03 6.38
C ALA A 3 -18.02 4.66 5.55
N SER A 4 -17.26 5.67 5.12
CA SER A 4 -15.93 5.51 4.53
C SER A 4 -14.90 6.09 5.50
N ILE A 5 -14.16 5.21 6.16
CA ILE A 5 -13.13 5.60 7.13
C ILE A 5 -12.09 6.51 6.46
N GLY A 6 -11.69 6.23 5.21
CA GLY A 6 -10.73 7.06 4.48
C GLY A 6 -11.23 8.48 4.22
N LYS A 7 -12.56 8.67 4.04
CA LYS A 7 -13.17 9.99 3.89
C LYS A 7 -13.15 10.77 5.20
N ASP A 8 -13.44 10.10 6.30
CA ASP A 8 -13.59 10.76 7.61
C ASP A 8 -12.24 11.01 8.28
N VAL A 9 -11.29 10.08 8.13
CA VAL A 9 -9.97 10.13 8.79
C VAL A 9 -8.89 10.78 7.91
N GLY A 10 -9.10 10.79 6.59
CA GLY A 10 -8.12 11.26 5.61
C GLY A 10 -7.10 10.19 5.22
N ARG A 11 -6.14 10.59 4.38
CA ARG A 11 -5.13 9.69 3.83
C ARG A 11 -4.10 9.29 4.89
N ALA A 12 -3.94 7.98 5.10
CA ALA A 12 -2.90 7.39 5.94
C ALA A 12 -2.24 6.22 5.22
N ASP A 13 -0.95 5.98 5.48
CA ASP A 13 -0.25 4.79 5.01
C ASP A 13 -0.57 3.63 5.98
N TYR A 14 -1.59 2.85 5.63
CA TYR A 14 -2.23 1.89 6.53
C TYR A 14 -1.55 0.53 6.57
N THR A 15 -1.12 0.02 5.41
CA THR A 15 -0.41 -1.24 5.30
C THR A 15 0.94 -1.03 4.64
N VAL A 16 1.99 -1.54 5.28
CA VAL A 16 3.36 -1.41 4.83
C VAL A 16 4.10 -2.74 4.93
N PHE A 17 5.11 -2.95 4.11
CA PHE A 17 6.06 -4.04 4.30
C PHE A 17 7.23 -3.55 5.14
N PHE A 18 7.64 -4.36 6.09
CA PHE A 18 8.78 -4.07 6.95
C PHE A 18 9.72 -5.26 7.08
N ALA A 19 10.98 -4.99 7.39
CA ALA A 19 12.00 -5.98 7.66
C ALA A 19 13.02 -5.45 8.68
N LYS A 20 13.78 -6.34 9.28
CA LYS A 20 14.90 -5.92 10.14
C LYS A 20 15.93 -5.16 9.30
N LYS A 21 16.43 -4.03 9.80
CA LYS A 21 17.46 -3.23 9.15
C LYS A 21 18.66 -4.08 8.72
N SER A 22 19.16 -4.93 9.63
CA SER A 22 20.29 -5.83 9.35
C SER A 22 20.01 -6.86 8.26
N TRP A 23 18.74 -7.25 8.05
CA TRP A 23 18.36 -8.13 6.95
C TRP A 23 18.40 -7.37 5.60
N VAL A 24 17.87 -6.17 5.57
CA VAL A 24 17.88 -5.32 4.37
C VAL A 24 19.33 -5.02 3.94
N GLU A 25 20.19 -4.67 4.90
CA GLU A 25 21.61 -4.39 4.64
C GLU A 25 22.36 -5.62 4.07
N LYS A 26 22.01 -6.83 4.51
CA LYS A 26 22.61 -8.08 4.03
C LYS A 26 22.00 -8.58 2.71
N ASN A 27 20.79 -8.14 2.36
CA ASN A 27 20.04 -8.65 1.20
C ASN A 27 19.46 -7.52 0.33
N PRO A 28 20.26 -6.53 -0.09
CA PRO A 28 19.75 -5.36 -0.81
C PRO A 28 19.09 -5.73 -2.14
N ASP A 29 19.64 -6.71 -2.86
CA ASP A 29 19.10 -7.19 -4.13
C ASP A 29 17.72 -7.83 -3.97
N LEU A 30 17.54 -8.61 -2.89
CA LEU A 30 16.27 -9.26 -2.62
C LEU A 30 15.22 -8.21 -2.20
N ALA A 31 15.61 -7.23 -1.37
CA ALA A 31 14.75 -6.10 -1.01
C ALA A 31 14.31 -5.31 -2.26
N GLN A 32 15.24 -5.07 -3.20
CA GLN A 32 14.90 -4.40 -4.46
C GLN A 32 13.96 -5.23 -5.34
N LYS A 33 14.20 -6.54 -5.47
CA LYS A 33 13.33 -7.43 -6.24
C LYS A 33 11.92 -7.48 -5.65
N TRP A 34 11.81 -7.54 -4.33
CA TRP A 34 10.53 -7.48 -3.63
C TRP A 34 9.79 -6.17 -3.92
N THR A 35 10.45 -5.03 -3.72
CA THR A 35 9.87 -3.71 -3.97
C THR A 35 9.45 -3.54 -5.43
N ASN A 36 10.24 -4.03 -6.37
CA ASN A 36 9.89 -4.04 -7.80
C ASN A 36 8.64 -4.88 -8.08
N ALA A 37 8.47 -6.01 -7.42
CA ALA A 37 7.27 -6.85 -7.58
C ALA A 37 6.01 -6.13 -7.10
N ILE A 38 6.09 -5.45 -5.96
CA ILE A 38 4.99 -4.63 -5.43
C ILE A 38 4.66 -3.48 -6.38
N ALA A 39 5.67 -2.73 -6.84
CA ALA A 39 5.47 -1.62 -7.78
C ALA A 39 4.82 -2.07 -9.10
N ARG A 40 5.24 -3.25 -9.62
CA ARG A 40 4.63 -3.85 -10.81
C ARG A 40 3.19 -4.26 -10.57
N GLY A 41 2.88 -4.83 -9.40
CA GLY A 41 1.51 -5.17 -9.02
C GLY A 41 0.62 -3.92 -8.92
N GLN A 42 1.11 -2.84 -8.32
CA GLN A 42 0.41 -1.56 -8.27
C GLN A 42 0.19 -0.95 -9.67
N ALA A 43 1.18 -1.04 -10.56
CA ALA A 43 1.03 -0.60 -11.95
C ALA A 43 -0.06 -1.42 -12.66
N PHE A 44 -0.04 -2.74 -12.56
CA PHE A 44 -1.08 -3.63 -13.09
C PHE A 44 -2.47 -3.27 -12.55
N MET A 45 -2.60 -3.08 -11.25
CA MET A 45 -3.86 -2.65 -10.62
C MET A 45 -4.39 -1.31 -11.16
N ARG A 46 -3.52 -0.43 -11.66
CA ARG A 46 -3.92 0.86 -12.25
C ARG A 46 -4.29 0.77 -13.73
N THR A 47 -3.56 -0.04 -14.50
CA THR A 47 -3.58 0.02 -15.97
C THR A 47 -4.34 -1.12 -16.64
N ALA A 48 -4.41 -2.31 -16.04
CA ALA A 48 -5.15 -3.45 -16.57
C ALA A 48 -6.67 -3.21 -16.48
N SER A 49 -7.44 -3.89 -17.30
CA SER A 49 -8.91 -3.87 -17.21
C SER A 49 -9.39 -4.45 -15.86
N GLU A 50 -10.60 -4.10 -15.46
CA GLU A 50 -11.19 -4.63 -14.22
C GLU A 50 -11.31 -6.16 -14.30
N LYS A 51 -11.60 -6.69 -15.48
CA LYS A 51 -11.68 -8.14 -15.72
C LYS A 51 -10.33 -8.82 -15.55
N GLU A 52 -9.26 -8.30 -16.17
CA GLU A 52 -7.91 -8.87 -16.03
C GLU A 52 -7.44 -8.88 -14.56
N VAL A 53 -7.73 -7.81 -13.82
CA VAL A 53 -7.41 -7.76 -12.40
C VAL A 53 -8.25 -8.78 -11.62
N ALA A 54 -9.56 -8.84 -11.87
CA ALA A 54 -10.46 -9.78 -11.22
C ALA A 54 -10.05 -11.24 -11.45
N GLU A 55 -9.69 -11.60 -12.67
CA GLU A 55 -9.20 -12.94 -13.02
C GLU A 55 -7.86 -13.25 -12.32
N ALA A 56 -6.96 -12.27 -12.24
CA ALA A 56 -5.67 -12.45 -11.57
C ALA A 56 -5.79 -12.66 -10.05
N ILE A 57 -6.78 -12.02 -9.40
CA ILE A 57 -6.99 -12.16 -7.95
C ILE A 57 -7.93 -13.30 -7.57
N ALA A 58 -8.75 -13.80 -8.50
CA ALA A 58 -9.77 -14.85 -8.24
C ALA A 58 -9.22 -16.09 -7.49
N PRO A 59 -8.01 -16.62 -7.78
CA PRO A 59 -7.46 -17.75 -7.05
C PRO A 59 -7.26 -17.52 -5.55
N PHE A 60 -7.15 -16.25 -5.12
CA PHE A 60 -6.96 -15.86 -3.72
C PHE A 60 -8.26 -15.60 -2.97
N PHE A 61 -9.39 -15.60 -3.70
CA PHE A 61 -10.73 -15.38 -3.15
C PHE A 61 -11.71 -16.49 -3.55
N PRO A 62 -11.51 -17.73 -3.09
CA PRO A 62 -12.26 -18.91 -3.55
C PRO A 62 -13.76 -18.87 -3.25
N GLY A 63 -14.21 -17.89 -2.43
CA GLY A 63 -15.64 -17.69 -2.13
C GLY A 63 -16.34 -16.66 -3.03
N LEU A 64 -15.62 -16.07 -3.99
CA LEU A 64 -16.16 -15.06 -4.89
C LEU A 64 -16.09 -15.52 -6.34
N THR A 65 -17.11 -15.14 -7.12
CA THR A 65 -17.08 -15.31 -8.58
C THR A 65 -16.16 -14.27 -9.23
N VAL A 66 -15.84 -14.44 -10.51
CA VAL A 66 -15.08 -13.43 -11.27
C VAL A 66 -15.89 -12.12 -11.34
N GLU A 67 -17.20 -12.21 -11.50
CA GLU A 67 -18.14 -11.07 -11.53
C GLU A 67 -18.12 -10.29 -10.20
N ASP A 68 -18.13 -11.01 -9.07
CA ASP A 68 -17.98 -10.39 -7.74
C ASP A 68 -16.64 -9.64 -7.62
N ASN A 69 -15.56 -10.27 -8.08
CA ASN A 69 -14.23 -9.64 -8.09
C ASN A 69 -14.18 -8.41 -9.01
N ILE A 70 -14.84 -8.42 -10.18
CA ILE A 70 -14.98 -7.24 -11.05
C ILE A 70 -15.67 -6.11 -10.30
N ALA A 71 -16.79 -6.39 -9.63
CA ALA A 71 -17.50 -5.39 -8.85
C ALA A 71 -16.65 -4.81 -7.70
N VAL A 72 -15.84 -5.64 -7.04
CA VAL A 72 -14.88 -5.20 -6.01
C VAL A 72 -13.80 -4.30 -6.62
N VAL A 73 -13.20 -4.68 -7.73
CA VAL A 73 -12.16 -3.90 -8.43
C VAL A 73 -12.73 -2.56 -8.90
N HIS A 74 -13.93 -2.56 -9.49
CA HIS A 74 -14.62 -1.35 -9.91
C HIS A 74 -14.82 -0.39 -8.73
N ARG A 75 -15.32 -0.90 -7.62
CA ARG A 75 -15.54 -0.11 -6.41
C ARG A 75 -14.24 0.45 -5.84
N TYR A 76 -13.19 -0.37 -5.79
CA TYR A 76 -11.86 0.02 -5.34
C TYR A 76 -11.29 1.19 -6.15
N ARG A 77 -11.55 1.23 -7.47
CA ARG A 77 -11.03 2.27 -8.36
C ARG A 77 -11.85 3.55 -8.39
N ASN A 78 -13.19 3.42 -8.29
CA ASN A 78 -14.10 4.45 -8.75
C ASN A 78 -15.07 4.95 -7.67
N VAL A 79 -15.23 4.24 -6.55
CA VAL A 79 -16.23 4.59 -5.53
C VAL A 79 -15.56 5.05 -4.24
N GLY A 80 -15.84 6.30 -3.86
CA GLY A 80 -15.29 6.93 -2.65
C GLY A 80 -13.89 7.49 -2.85
N GLU A 81 -13.23 7.82 -1.75
CA GLU A 81 -11.81 8.18 -1.78
C GLU A 81 -10.98 6.98 -2.20
N PRO A 82 -10.03 7.16 -3.14
CA PRO A 82 -9.20 6.06 -3.59
C PRO A 82 -8.34 5.53 -2.43
N ILE A 83 -8.61 4.29 -2.05
CA ILE A 83 -7.86 3.58 -0.99
C ILE A 83 -6.61 2.89 -1.54
N ARG A 84 -6.39 2.99 -2.86
CA ARG A 84 -5.25 2.37 -3.53
C ARG A 84 -3.95 3.10 -3.24
N ALA A 85 -2.88 2.35 -3.04
CA ALA A 85 -1.55 2.90 -3.01
C ALA A 85 -1.14 3.36 -4.43
N GLU A 86 -0.82 4.63 -4.57
CA GLU A 86 -0.34 5.22 -5.83
C GLU A 86 1.16 5.00 -6.03
N SER A 87 1.86 4.68 -4.96
CA SER A 87 3.31 4.55 -4.90
C SER A 87 3.72 3.49 -3.88
N THR A 88 4.90 2.91 -4.07
CA THR A 88 5.56 2.05 -3.08
C THR A 88 6.24 2.84 -1.95
N ILE A 89 6.19 4.16 -2.01
CA ILE A 89 6.83 5.04 -1.02
C ILE A 89 5.86 5.26 0.15
N VAL A 90 6.31 4.91 1.35
CA VAL A 90 5.65 5.35 2.58
C VAL A 90 5.91 6.85 2.74
N SER A 91 4.87 7.66 2.80
CA SER A 91 5.02 9.12 2.89
C SER A 91 5.19 9.59 4.33
N PRO A 92 5.97 10.68 4.58
CA PRO A 92 6.06 11.25 5.92
C PRO A 92 4.69 11.65 6.50
N ALA A 93 3.82 12.22 5.68
CA ALA A 93 2.48 12.62 6.09
C ALA A 93 1.58 11.41 6.38
N GLY A 94 1.65 10.35 5.55
CA GLY A 94 0.89 9.12 5.75
C GLY A 94 1.30 8.38 7.01
N LEU A 95 2.62 8.32 7.29
CA LEU A 95 3.12 7.74 8.55
C LEU A 95 2.66 8.58 9.75
N ALA A 96 2.81 9.89 9.72
CA ALA A 96 2.38 10.77 10.80
C ALA A 96 0.88 10.63 11.11
N LYS A 97 0.05 10.48 10.06
CA LYS A 97 -1.39 10.24 10.22
C LYS A 97 -1.67 8.86 10.83
N ALA A 98 -0.94 7.83 10.41
CA ALA A 98 -1.05 6.50 11.00
C ALA A 98 -0.69 6.50 12.50
N GLU A 99 0.40 7.18 12.88
CA GLU A 99 0.79 7.35 14.28
C GLU A 99 -0.26 8.14 15.09
N GLU A 100 -0.85 9.19 14.49
CA GLU A 100 -1.95 9.94 15.13
C GLU A 100 -3.13 9.02 15.45
N ILE A 101 -3.56 8.20 14.49
CA ILE A 101 -4.64 7.23 14.66
C ILE A 101 -4.28 6.23 15.78
N MET A 102 -3.06 5.73 15.81
CA MET A 102 -2.60 4.79 16.84
C MET A 102 -2.56 5.42 18.24
N VAL A 103 -2.21 6.70 18.33
CA VAL A 103 -2.23 7.44 19.60
C VAL A 103 -3.66 7.64 20.09
N VAL A 104 -4.56 8.10 19.21
CA VAL A 104 -5.98 8.26 19.53
C VAL A 104 -6.62 6.93 19.94
N GLY A 105 -6.25 5.85 19.28
CA GLY A 105 -6.70 4.49 19.60
C GLY A 105 -6.05 3.87 20.85
N GLY A 106 -5.13 4.57 21.52
CA GLY A 106 -4.46 4.09 22.74
C GLY A 106 -3.43 2.97 22.48
N VAL A 107 -3.06 2.71 21.22
CA VAL A 107 -2.11 1.67 20.83
C VAL A 107 -0.67 2.17 20.94
N LEU A 108 -0.43 3.44 20.63
CA LEU A 108 0.88 4.08 20.69
C LEU A 108 0.86 5.23 21.70
N PRO A 109 1.72 5.22 22.74
CA PRO A 109 1.92 6.39 23.59
C PRO A 109 2.44 7.58 22.78
N ALA A 110 1.94 8.78 23.04
CA ALA A 110 2.27 9.98 22.26
C ALA A 110 3.78 10.33 22.27
N ASP A 111 4.47 9.99 23.37
CA ASP A 111 5.92 10.18 23.56
C ASP A 111 6.76 9.07 22.91
N LYS A 112 6.13 8.05 22.31
CA LYS A 112 6.81 6.90 21.66
C LYS A 112 6.74 6.97 20.13
N LYS A 113 6.30 8.08 19.56
CA LYS A 113 6.40 8.31 18.12
C LYS A 113 7.86 8.28 17.67
N VAL A 114 8.11 7.73 16.49
CA VAL A 114 9.46 7.57 15.96
C VAL A 114 9.63 8.43 14.71
N ALA A 115 10.74 9.16 14.63
CA ALA A 115 11.03 9.97 13.46
C ALA A 115 11.10 9.12 12.19
N TYR A 116 10.52 9.64 11.09
CA TYR A 116 10.37 8.96 9.81
C TYR A 116 11.69 8.35 9.29
N ASP A 117 12.78 9.11 9.34
CA ASP A 117 14.12 8.73 8.87
C ASP A 117 14.75 7.57 9.67
N LYS A 118 14.21 7.26 10.84
CA LYS A 118 14.69 6.15 11.68
C LYS A 118 14.10 4.81 11.29
N ILE A 119 12.91 4.80 10.68
CA ILE A 119 12.15 3.57 10.42
C ILE A 119 11.79 3.39 8.94
N VAL A 120 11.92 4.40 8.10
CA VAL A 120 11.61 4.34 6.68
C VAL A 120 12.86 4.53 5.84
N THR A 121 13.02 3.70 4.79
CA THR A 121 13.95 3.94 3.69
C THR A 121 13.19 3.96 2.38
N THR A 122 13.43 4.97 1.55
CA THR A 122 12.83 5.10 0.23
C THR A 122 13.71 4.54 -0.89
N THR A 123 14.96 4.17 -0.59
CA THR A 123 15.99 3.79 -1.58
C THR A 123 15.50 2.76 -2.61
N PHE A 124 14.78 1.74 -2.16
CA PHE A 124 14.27 0.67 -3.05
C PHE A 124 12.99 1.11 -3.76
N ALA A 125 12.15 1.88 -3.07
CA ALA A 125 10.90 2.40 -3.60
C ALA A 125 11.15 3.43 -4.69
N ASP A 126 12.12 4.33 -4.52
CA ASP A 126 12.50 5.34 -5.52
C ASP A 126 12.96 4.68 -6.83
N LYS A 127 13.82 3.66 -6.74
CA LYS A 127 14.26 2.87 -7.91
C LYS A 127 13.10 2.11 -8.58
N ALA A 128 12.22 1.52 -7.79
CA ALA A 128 11.06 0.83 -8.31
C ALA A 128 10.07 1.80 -8.99
N GLN A 129 9.85 2.97 -8.39
CA GLN A 129 8.99 3.99 -8.95
C GLN A 129 9.51 4.50 -10.30
N GLN A 130 10.81 4.79 -10.41
CA GLN A 130 11.44 5.17 -11.69
C GLN A 130 11.24 4.10 -12.78
N LYS A 131 11.28 2.83 -12.41
CA LYS A 131 11.15 1.70 -13.35
C LYS A 131 9.71 1.46 -13.81
N PHE A 132 8.73 1.72 -12.96
CA PHE A 132 7.32 1.36 -13.18
C PHE A 132 6.36 2.57 -13.16
N ALA A 133 6.83 3.80 -12.90
CA ALA A 133 6.04 5.00 -13.07
C ALA A 133 5.73 5.22 -14.55
N GLY A 134 4.45 5.28 -14.90
CA GLY A 134 4.02 5.51 -16.28
C GLY A 134 3.83 4.24 -17.13
N LYS A 135 3.86 3.08 -16.52
CA LYS A 135 3.45 1.82 -17.16
C LYS A 135 2.12 1.36 -16.63
#